data_0c501be2f3a3c165d385ccea7acf6fa7
#
_entry.id   0c501be2f3a3c165d385ccea7acf6fa7
#
_cell.length_a   1.000
_cell.length_b   1.000
_cell.length_c   1.000
_cell.angle_alpha   90.00
_cell.angle_beta   90.00
_cell.angle_gamma   90.00
#
_symmetry.space_group_name_H-M   'P 1'
#
loop_
_entity.id
_entity.type
_entity.pdbx_description
1 polymer ?
#
loop_
_entity_poly.entity_id
_entity_poly.type
_entity_poly.pdbx_seq_one_letter_code
_entity_poly.pdbx_strand_id
1 'polypeptide(L)'
;LHDGAEELSPEERARRERMREGNAGIVGYATDRDATVAAFALSGGLYAVELGAGSAVRGLDVPGPVVDPRPSPDGSRIAYVSGRSLRVVGSDGSGDHAVAEPAHELETCGLVDFIAAEELDRSRGFWWAPDSSALLVERVDETPVQEWWIADPVHPAQAPRPHRYPAAGTANADVSLELVGLDQPLPCDAQGNPLEAG
;
A
#
# COMPACT_ATOMS: atom_id res chain seq x y z
N LEU A 1 17.57 -9.67 -13.79
CA LEU A 1 17.20 -10.21 -12.47
C LEU A 1 18.43 -10.08 -11.58
N HIS A 2 18.32 -9.35 -10.49
CA HIS A 2 19.44 -9.08 -9.57
C HIS A 2 19.81 -10.36 -8.81
N ASP A 3 21.09 -10.71 -8.86
CA ASP A 3 21.71 -11.85 -8.14
C ASP A 3 22.25 -11.42 -6.76
N GLY A 4 21.59 -10.45 -6.12
CA GLY A 4 21.93 -9.91 -4.79
C GLY A 4 20.81 -10.17 -3.79
N ALA A 5 21.15 -10.18 -2.50
CA ALA A 5 20.15 -10.23 -1.42
C ALA A 5 19.18 -9.05 -1.59
N GLU A 6 17.89 -9.36 -1.62
CA GLU A 6 16.83 -8.35 -1.76
C GLU A 6 16.75 -7.51 -0.48
N GLU A 7 16.92 -6.18 -0.59
CA GLU A 7 16.72 -5.26 0.52
C GLU A 7 15.24 -4.86 0.56
N LEU A 8 14.51 -5.41 1.52
CA LEU A 8 13.11 -5.10 1.75
C LEU A 8 12.95 -3.88 2.66
N SER A 9 11.98 -3.01 2.35
CA SER A 9 11.54 -1.98 3.28
C SER A 9 10.95 -2.59 4.55
N PRO A 10 10.90 -1.85 5.67
CA PRO A 10 10.26 -2.33 6.91
C PRO A 10 8.79 -2.79 6.67
N GLU A 11 8.03 -2.03 5.88
CA GLU A 11 6.62 -2.31 5.57
C GLU A 11 6.46 -3.59 4.74
N GLU A 12 7.28 -3.74 3.69
CA GLU A 12 7.26 -4.94 2.85
C GLU A 12 7.75 -6.17 3.62
N ARG A 13 8.75 -6.00 4.49
CA ARG A 13 9.21 -7.08 5.37
C ARG A 13 8.11 -7.53 6.31
N ALA A 14 7.44 -6.58 6.98
CA ALA A 14 6.33 -6.88 7.88
C ALA A 14 5.17 -7.57 7.12
N ARG A 15 4.87 -7.11 5.90
CA ARG A 15 3.85 -7.73 5.03
C ARG A 15 4.21 -9.19 4.72
N ARG A 16 5.45 -9.45 4.26
CA ARG A 16 5.91 -10.82 3.92
C ARG A 16 5.96 -11.73 5.13
N GLU A 17 6.40 -11.23 6.29
CA GLU A 17 6.40 -11.99 7.53
C GLU A 17 4.98 -12.44 7.92
N ARG A 18 3.98 -11.55 7.83
CA ARG A 18 2.57 -11.88 8.08
C ARG A 18 2.03 -12.90 7.10
N MET A 19 2.34 -12.75 5.82
CA MET A 19 1.93 -13.68 4.76
C MET A 19 2.76 -14.97 4.75
N ARG A 20 3.76 -15.10 5.64
CA ARG A 20 4.72 -16.22 5.70
C ARG A 20 5.46 -16.46 4.38
N GLU A 21 5.72 -15.39 3.65
CA GLU A 21 6.45 -15.41 2.38
C GLU A 21 7.96 -15.28 2.63
N GLY A 22 8.65 -16.41 2.69
CA GLY A 22 10.11 -16.46 2.88
C GLY A 22 10.93 -16.46 1.59
N ASN A 23 10.30 -16.37 0.41
CA ASN A 23 10.98 -16.45 -0.88
C ASN A 23 11.46 -15.06 -1.33
N ALA A 24 12.63 -15.02 -1.98
CA ALA A 24 13.10 -13.84 -2.68
C ALA A 24 12.48 -13.76 -4.10
N GLY A 25 12.38 -12.55 -4.63
CA GLY A 25 11.86 -12.32 -5.96
C GLY A 25 10.40 -11.82 -5.98
N ILE A 26 9.67 -12.12 -7.05
CA ILE A 26 8.27 -11.72 -7.19
C ILE A 26 7.41 -12.65 -6.32
N VAL A 27 6.93 -12.16 -5.20
CA VAL A 27 6.11 -12.90 -4.23
C VAL A 27 4.62 -12.64 -4.40
N GLY A 28 4.24 -11.60 -5.15
CA GLY A 28 2.86 -11.28 -5.42
C GLY A 28 2.73 -10.36 -6.64
N TYR A 29 1.57 -10.40 -7.27
CA TYR A 29 1.20 -9.50 -8.36
C TYR A 29 -0.30 -9.24 -8.32
N ALA A 30 -0.72 -8.19 -9.01
CA ALA A 30 -2.12 -7.90 -9.27
C ALA A 30 -2.35 -7.61 -10.75
N THR A 31 -3.57 -7.85 -11.24
CA THR A 31 -3.96 -7.55 -12.61
C THR A 31 -5.13 -6.55 -12.63
N ASP A 32 -5.34 -5.92 -13.77
CA ASP A 32 -6.60 -5.26 -14.11
C ASP A 32 -7.74 -6.28 -14.24
N ARG A 33 -8.98 -5.78 -14.48
CA ARG A 33 -10.18 -6.64 -14.57
C ARG A 33 -10.08 -7.70 -15.66
N ASP A 34 -9.55 -7.34 -16.82
CA ASP A 34 -9.52 -8.19 -18.01
C ASP A 34 -8.19 -8.95 -18.15
N ALA A 35 -7.32 -8.86 -17.15
CA ALA A 35 -5.98 -9.45 -17.14
C ALA A 35 -5.16 -9.04 -18.38
N THR A 36 -5.17 -7.76 -18.70
CA THR A 36 -4.38 -7.17 -19.80
C THR A 36 -3.09 -6.54 -19.30
N VAL A 37 -3.07 -6.07 -18.05
CA VAL A 37 -1.89 -5.49 -17.38
C VAL A 37 -1.69 -6.19 -16.05
N ALA A 38 -0.45 -6.54 -15.73
CA ALA A 38 -0.06 -6.97 -14.41
C ALA A 38 0.96 -5.99 -13.80
N ALA A 39 0.86 -5.77 -12.48
CA ALA A 39 1.81 -4.99 -11.70
C ALA A 39 2.34 -5.79 -10.51
N PHE A 40 3.61 -5.57 -10.16
CA PHE A 40 4.25 -6.20 -9.01
C PHE A 40 5.37 -5.32 -8.45
N ALA A 41 5.68 -5.53 -7.19
CA ALA A 41 6.85 -4.94 -6.55
C ALA A 41 8.01 -5.94 -6.58
N LEU A 42 9.22 -5.43 -6.82
CA LEU A 42 10.46 -6.21 -6.72
C LEU A 42 11.58 -5.30 -6.25
N SER A 43 12.24 -5.68 -5.15
CA SER A 43 13.34 -4.90 -4.55
C SER A 43 12.99 -3.42 -4.34
N GLY A 44 11.75 -3.16 -3.90
CA GLY A 44 11.23 -1.81 -3.65
C GLY A 44 10.86 -1.00 -4.91
N GLY A 45 11.10 -1.52 -6.10
CA GLY A 45 10.69 -0.90 -7.37
C GLY A 45 9.32 -1.38 -7.84
N LEU A 46 8.64 -0.55 -8.65
CA LEU A 46 7.39 -0.88 -9.33
C LEU A 46 7.67 -1.40 -10.74
N TYR A 47 7.04 -2.51 -11.07
CA TYR A 47 7.12 -3.10 -12.40
C TYR A 47 5.72 -3.35 -12.97
N ALA A 48 5.58 -3.14 -14.26
CA ALA A 48 4.36 -3.43 -15.01
C ALA A 48 4.67 -4.25 -16.26
N VAL A 49 3.70 -5.07 -16.68
CA VAL A 49 3.78 -5.85 -17.90
C VAL A 49 2.40 -5.95 -18.55
N GLU A 50 2.33 -5.73 -19.85
CA GLU A 50 1.15 -6.07 -20.65
C GLU A 50 1.10 -7.59 -20.83
N LEU A 51 -0.04 -8.21 -20.54
CA LEU A 51 -0.19 -9.65 -20.61
C LEU A 51 -0.54 -10.08 -22.04
N GLY A 52 0.49 -10.29 -22.86
CA GLY A 52 0.36 -10.69 -24.26
C GLY A 52 1.63 -11.33 -24.80
N ALA A 53 1.55 -11.93 -25.99
CA ALA A 53 2.71 -12.57 -26.61
C ALA A 53 3.79 -11.53 -26.95
N GLY A 54 5.00 -11.73 -26.44
CA GLY A 54 6.15 -10.87 -26.72
C GLY A 54 6.25 -9.61 -25.88
N SER A 55 5.40 -9.46 -24.85
CA SER A 55 5.45 -8.31 -23.94
C SER A 55 6.69 -8.34 -23.04
N ALA A 56 7.26 -7.17 -22.80
CA ALA A 56 8.39 -6.99 -21.91
C ALA A 56 7.96 -6.39 -20.57
N VAL A 57 8.59 -6.83 -19.49
CA VAL A 57 8.45 -6.19 -18.17
C VAL A 57 9.12 -4.83 -18.21
N ARG A 58 8.42 -3.81 -17.73
CA ARG A 58 8.92 -2.43 -17.61
C ARG A 58 9.07 -2.06 -16.12
N GLY A 59 10.22 -1.53 -15.74
CA GLY A 59 10.36 -0.80 -14.47
C GLY A 59 9.77 0.59 -14.63
N LEU A 60 8.93 1.02 -13.71
CA LEU A 60 8.37 2.36 -13.68
C LEU A 60 9.20 3.23 -12.72
N ASP A 61 9.56 4.44 -13.17
CA ASP A 61 10.34 5.39 -12.38
C ASP A 61 9.42 6.14 -11.42
N VAL A 62 9.28 5.60 -10.22
CA VAL A 62 8.39 6.11 -9.17
C VAL A 62 9.10 6.13 -7.81
N PRO A 63 8.65 6.95 -6.85
CA PRO A 63 9.15 6.89 -5.49
C PRO A 63 8.98 5.49 -4.88
N GLY A 64 10.04 4.94 -4.31
CA GLY A 64 10.03 3.68 -3.57
C GLY A 64 10.30 3.90 -2.08
N PRO A 65 10.24 2.85 -1.28
CA PRO A 65 9.86 1.48 -1.64
C PRO A 65 8.37 1.32 -1.95
N VAL A 66 8.06 0.49 -2.93
CA VAL A 66 6.69 0.22 -3.40
C VAL A 66 6.09 -0.96 -2.66
N VAL A 67 4.87 -0.78 -2.16
CA VAL A 67 4.08 -1.82 -1.47
C VAL A 67 2.72 -1.94 -2.13
N ASP A 68 2.24 -3.18 -2.30
CA ASP A 68 0.91 -3.56 -2.77
C ASP A 68 0.46 -2.87 -4.07
N PRO A 69 1.23 -2.90 -5.18
CA PRO A 69 0.83 -2.27 -6.43
C PRO A 69 -0.37 -2.98 -7.07
N ARG A 70 -1.37 -2.18 -7.49
CA ARG A 70 -2.62 -2.69 -8.09
C ARG A 70 -3.04 -1.88 -9.30
N PRO A 71 -3.15 -2.50 -10.48
CA PRO A 71 -3.76 -1.87 -11.63
C PRO A 71 -5.22 -1.46 -11.38
N SER A 72 -5.62 -0.35 -11.98
CA SER A 72 -7.04 0.03 -12.08
C SER A 72 -7.82 -1.00 -12.88
N PRO A 73 -9.15 -1.13 -12.70
CA PRO A 73 -9.96 -2.06 -13.46
C PRO A 73 -9.86 -1.95 -14.97
N ASP A 74 -9.59 -0.76 -15.50
CA ASP A 74 -9.41 -0.49 -16.94
C ASP A 74 -7.95 -0.65 -17.42
N GLY A 75 -7.01 -0.98 -16.52
CA GLY A 75 -5.59 -1.17 -16.82
C GLY A 75 -4.81 0.12 -17.13
N SER A 76 -5.44 1.30 -17.08
CA SER A 76 -4.80 2.56 -17.44
C SER A 76 -3.84 3.12 -16.40
N ARG A 77 -4.04 2.76 -15.12
CA ARG A 77 -3.29 3.28 -13.97
C ARG A 77 -2.89 2.16 -13.02
N ILE A 78 -1.92 2.45 -12.15
CA ILE A 78 -1.50 1.56 -11.05
C ILE A 78 -1.48 2.40 -9.78
N ALA A 79 -2.26 1.96 -8.76
CA ALA A 79 -2.16 2.50 -7.41
C ALA A 79 -1.16 1.67 -6.60
N TYR A 80 -0.40 2.32 -5.71
CA TYR A 80 0.58 1.68 -4.87
C TYR A 80 0.87 2.55 -3.64
N VAL A 81 1.37 1.94 -2.57
CA VAL A 81 1.83 2.69 -1.40
C VAL A 81 3.34 2.89 -1.50
N SER A 82 3.81 4.12 -1.21
CA SER A 82 5.22 4.42 -0.99
C SER A 82 5.37 5.28 0.26
N GLY A 83 6.20 4.81 1.17
CA GLY A 83 6.27 5.40 2.51
C GLY A 83 4.91 5.28 3.21
N ARG A 84 4.28 6.41 3.49
CA ARG A 84 2.98 6.47 4.18
C ARG A 84 1.85 6.99 3.29
N SER A 85 2.12 7.20 2.01
CA SER A 85 1.18 7.81 1.06
C SER A 85 0.69 6.79 0.05
N LEU A 86 -0.59 6.88 -0.31
CA LEU A 86 -1.12 6.20 -1.48
C LEU A 86 -0.86 7.06 -2.72
N ARG A 87 -0.32 6.45 -3.75
CA ARG A 87 0.07 7.09 -5.01
C ARG A 87 -0.58 6.41 -6.19
N VAL A 88 -0.69 7.14 -7.30
CA VAL A 88 -1.17 6.63 -8.58
C VAL A 88 -0.22 7.06 -9.68
N VAL A 89 0.07 6.13 -10.60
CA VAL A 89 0.87 6.36 -11.80
C VAL A 89 0.17 5.75 -13.00
N GLY A 90 0.36 6.30 -14.19
CA GLY A 90 -0.07 5.66 -15.44
C GLY A 90 0.61 4.30 -15.63
N SER A 91 -0.08 3.34 -16.23
CA SER A 91 0.53 2.04 -16.54
C SER A 91 1.72 2.14 -17.51
N ASP A 92 1.86 3.28 -18.20
CA ASP A 92 3.01 3.65 -19.04
C ASP A 92 4.15 4.31 -18.24
N GLY A 93 3.96 4.59 -16.95
CA GLY A 93 4.90 5.27 -16.06
C GLY A 93 4.72 6.78 -15.98
N SER A 94 3.73 7.35 -16.65
CA SER A 94 3.50 8.79 -16.65
C SER A 94 2.67 9.26 -15.45
N GLY A 95 2.81 10.53 -15.06
CA GLY A 95 1.90 11.23 -14.17
C GLY A 95 1.86 10.73 -12.72
N ASP A 96 2.95 10.19 -12.19
CA ASP A 96 3.01 9.76 -10.80
C ASP A 96 2.71 10.92 -9.83
N HIS A 97 1.76 10.69 -8.91
CA HIS A 97 1.41 11.65 -7.86
C HIS A 97 0.78 10.96 -6.65
N ALA A 98 0.85 11.60 -5.48
CA ALA A 98 0.14 11.16 -4.29
C ALA A 98 -1.34 11.52 -4.42
N VAL A 99 -2.23 10.58 -4.09
CA VAL A 99 -3.69 10.76 -4.06
C VAL A 99 -4.23 10.82 -2.64
N ALA A 100 -3.50 10.23 -1.68
CA ALA A 100 -3.77 10.39 -0.25
C ALA A 100 -2.43 10.48 0.50
N GLU A 101 -2.28 11.54 1.29
CA GLU A 101 -1.09 11.79 2.10
C GLU A 101 -1.45 11.81 3.58
N PRO A 102 -0.57 11.31 4.46
CA PRO A 102 -0.79 11.35 5.90
C PRO A 102 -0.78 12.80 6.41
N ALA A 103 -1.62 13.10 7.39
CA ALA A 103 -1.65 14.40 8.04
C ALA A 103 -0.48 14.60 9.02
N HIS A 104 0.10 13.52 9.54
CA HIS A 104 1.21 13.52 10.49
C HIS A 104 2.00 12.20 10.47
N GLU A 105 3.09 12.15 11.26
CA GLU A 105 4.04 11.03 11.23
C GLU A 105 3.49 9.66 11.67
N LEU A 106 2.40 9.61 12.42
CA LEU A 106 1.80 8.39 12.92
C LEU A 106 0.58 7.95 12.10
N GLU A 107 0.28 8.64 11.01
CA GLU A 107 -0.78 8.27 10.08
C GLU A 107 -0.21 7.62 8.82
N THR A 108 -0.94 6.64 8.26
CA THR A 108 -0.67 6.04 6.96
C THR A 108 -1.92 6.03 6.09
N CYS A 109 -1.73 6.06 4.77
CA CYS A 109 -2.80 6.02 3.78
C CYS A 109 -2.58 4.81 2.86
N GLY A 110 -3.56 3.92 2.77
CA GLY A 110 -3.54 2.77 1.87
C GLY A 110 -2.79 1.53 2.41
N LEU A 111 -2.28 1.57 3.63
CA LEU A 111 -1.80 0.39 4.34
C LEU A 111 -2.90 -0.15 5.26
N VAL A 112 -2.94 -1.47 5.42
CA VAL A 112 -3.85 -2.14 6.35
C VAL A 112 -3.39 -1.92 7.79
N ASP A 113 -4.36 -1.72 8.71
CA ASP A 113 -4.07 -1.65 10.15
C ASP A 113 -3.60 -3.01 10.71
N PHE A 114 -2.91 -2.95 11.86
CA PHE A 114 -2.33 -4.12 12.50
C PHE A 114 -3.37 -5.20 12.83
N ILE A 115 -4.51 -4.81 13.42
CA ILE A 115 -5.53 -5.77 13.87
C ILE A 115 -6.17 -6.47 12.68
N ALA A 116 -6.52 -5.73 11.63
CA ALA A 116 -7.09 -6.34 10.43
C ALA A 116 -6.10 -7.28 9.72
N ALA A 117 -4.81 -6.94 9.73
CA ALA A 117 -3.78 -7.79 9.15
C ALA A 117 -3.56 -9.09 9.92
N GLU A 118 -3.55 -9.04 11.27
CA GLU A 118 -3.25 -10.21 12.10
C GLU A 118 -4.49 -11.08 12.38
N GLU A 119 -5.65 -10.46 12.58
CA GLU A 119 -6.85 -11.16 13.06
C GLU A 119 -7.91 -11.40 11.98
N LEU A 120 -7.91 -10.60 10.90
CA LEU A 120 -8.94 -10.67 9.86
C LEU A 120 -8.40 -11.14 8.49
N ASP A 121 -7.14 -11.56 8.43
CA ASP A 121 -6.45 -12.01 7.20
C ASP A 121 -6.57 -10.98 6.06
N ARG A 122 -6.60 -9.69 6.41
CA ARG A 122 -6.68 -8.58 5.45
C ARG A 122 -5.29 -8.06 5.14
N SER A 123 -4.92 -8.06 3.87
CA SER A 123 -3.60 -7.59 3.41
C SER A 123 -3.68 -6.28 2.61
N ARG A 124 -4.89 -5.70 2.47
CA ARG A 124 -5.16 -4.57 1.58
C ARG A 124 -5.72 -3.38 2.36
N GLY A 125 -5.17 -2.18 2.10
CA GLY A 125 -5.63 -0.93 2.68
C GLY A 125 -6.25 0.04 1.65
N PHE A 126 -6.43 -0.35 0.38
CA PHE A 126 -7.14 0.47 -0.61
C PHE A 126 -7.81 -0.38 -1.68
N TRP A 127 -8.83 0.19 -2.32
CA TRP A 127 -9.65 -0.50 -3.35
C TRP A 127 -10.01 0.47 -4.45
N TRP A 128 -9.87 0.04 -5.71
CA TRP A 128 -10.36 0.76 -6.85
C TRP A 128 -11.88 0.74 -6.95
N ALA A 129 -12.48 1.87 -7.33
CA ALA A 129 -13.85 1.89 -7.83
C ALA A 129 -13.95 1.02 -9.11
N PRO A 130 -15.08 0.32 -9.34
CA PRO A 130 -15.23 -0.55 -10.51
C PRO A 130 -15.05 0.14 -11.86
N ASP A 131 -15.27 1.44 -11.94
CA ASP A 131 -15.13 2.27 -13.13
C ASP A 131 -13.76 2.99 -13.23
N SER A 132 -12.83 2.70 -12.31
CA SER A 132 -11.51 3.30 -12.24
C SER A 132 -11.49 4.80 -11.88
N SER A 133 -12.62 5.40 -11.52
CA SER A 133 -12.74 6.84 -11.26
C SER A 133 -12.26 7.28 -9.87
N ALA A 134 -12.20 6.34 -8.91
CA ALA A 134 -11.90 6.64 -7.51
C ALA A 134 -11.20 5.49 -6.81
N LEU A 135 -10.67 5.79 -5.62
CA LEU A 135 -10.11 4.83 -4.67
C LEU A 135 -10.80 4.99 -3.31
N LEU A 136 -11.24 3.88 -2.71
CA LEU A 136 -11.51 3.82 -1.29
C LEU A 136 -10.19 3.56 -0.58
N VAL A 137 -9.82 4.44 0.35
CA VAL A 137 -8.50 4.45 1.01
C VAL A 137 -8.68 4.29 2.50
N GLU A 138 -7.98 3.36 3.09
CA GLU A 138 -7.86 3.23 4.53
C GLU A 138 -6.82 4.23 5.05
N ARG A 139 -7.22 5.01 6.07
CA ARG A 139 -6.34 5.85 6.86
C ARG A 139 -6.21 5.25 8.25
N VAL A 140 -4.99 5.05 8.68
CA VAL A 140 -4.66 4.45 9.97
C VAL A 140 -3.84 5.44 10.78
N ASP A 141 -4.40 5.92 11.90
CA ASP A 141 -3.70 6.78 12.85
C ASP A 141 -3.29 5.97 14.09
N GLU A 142 -1.99 5.79 14.25
CA GLU A 142 -1.41 5.06 15.39
C GLU A 142 -1.18 5.94 16.64
N THR A 143 -1.62 7.20 16.65
CA THR A 143 -1.45 8.10 17.81
C THR A 143 -1.96 7.50 19.11
N PRO A 144 -3.12 6.79 19.15
CA PRO A 144 -3.62 6.17 20.39
C PRO A 144 -2.84 4.92 20.80
N VAL A 145 -2.09 4.30 19.88
CA VAL A 145 -1.43 3.00 20.12
C VAL A 145 -0.24 3.17 21.06
N GLN A 146 -0.18 2.32 22.08
CA GLN A 146 0.88 2.34 23.07
C GLN A 146 2.25 2.05 22.42
N GLU A 147 3.23 2.86 22.76
CA GLU A 147 4.62 2.67 22.36
C GLU A 147 5.35 1.76 23.35
N TRP A 148 6.06 0.78 22.82
CA TRP A 148 6.91 -0.15 23.53
C TRP A 148 8.36 0.02 23.09
N TRP A 149 9.29 -0.29 23.95
CA TRP A 149 10.72 -0.20 23.66
C TRP A 149 11.33 -1.59 23.65
N ILE A 150 11.79 -2.02 22.47
CA ILE A 150 12.36 -3.36 22.28
C ILE A 150 13.88 -3.25 22.23
N ALA A 151 14.55 -3.90 23.20
CA ALA A 151 16.00 -4.02 23.23
C ALA A 151 16.42 -5.29 22.48
N ASP A 152 17.52 -5.20 21.73
CA ASP A 152 18.15 -6.35 21.10
C ASP A 152 19.20 -6.96 22.06
N PRO A 153 18.95 -8.13 22.67
CA PRO A 153 19.88 -8.75 23.59
C PRO A 153 21.17 -9.24 22.93
N VAL A 154 21.18 -9.43 21.61
CA VAL A 154 22.37 -9.81 20.85
C VAL A 154 23.30 -8.62 20.64
N HIS A 155 22.73 -7.40 20.59
CA HIS A 155 23.47 -6.15 20.43
C HIS A 155 23.17 -5.17 21.56
N PRO A 156 23.61 -5.45 22.80
CA PRO A 156 23.20 -4.69 24.00
C PRO A 156 23.69 -3.23 24.01
N ALA A 157 24.65 -2.88 23.14
CA ALA A 157 25.13 -1.51 22.97
C ALA A 157 24.21 -0.65 22.09
N GLN A 158 23.26 -1.24 21.38
CA GLN A 158 22.28 -0.50 20.60
C GLN A 158 21.15 0.01 21.50
N ALA A 159 20.72 1.24 21.27
CA ALA A 159 19.56 1.78 21.97
C ALA A 159 18.28 0.95 21.61
N PRO A 160 17.39 0.75 22.59
CA PRO A 160 16.09 0.11 22.31
C PRO A 160 15.34 0.86 21.20
N ARG A 161 14.62 0.13 20.37
CA ARG A 161 13.82 0.70 19.28
C ARG A 161 12.37 0.86 19.73
N PRO A 162 11.73 2.02 19.42
CA PRO A 162 10.31 2.17 19.68
C PRO A 162 9.52 1.28 18.71
N HIS A 163 8.46 0.70 19.23
CA HIS A 163 7.51 -0.12 18.47
C HIS A 163 6.11 0.10 19.00
N ARG A 164 5.16 0.44 18.12
CA ARG A 164 3.75 0.59 18.50
C ARG A 164 3.07 -0.76 18.38
N TYR A 165 2.41 -1.15 19.48
CA TYR A 165 1.71 -2.42 19.53
C TYR A 165 0.45 -2.31 20.40
N PRO A 166 -0.74 -2.62 19.86
CA PRO A 166 -2.00 -2.57 20.60
C PRO A 166 -2.15 -3.85 21.44
N ALA A 167 -1.51 -3.86 22.62
CA ALA A 167 -1.64 -4.98 23.55
C ALA A 167 -3.08 -5.13 24.05
N ALA A 168 -3.46 -6.34 24.46
CA ALA A 168 -4.79 -6.61 24.99
C ALA A 168 -5.15 -5.64 26.13
N GLY A 169 -6.27 -4.94 26.00
CA GLY A 169 -6.75 -3.94 26.95
C GLY A 169 -6.17 -2.52 26.78
N THR A 170 -5.33 -2.29 25.74
CA THR A 170 -4.89 -0.94 25.35
C THR A 170 -5.65 -0.44 24.12
N ALA A 171 -5.44 0.83 23.75
CA ALA A 171 -6.07 1.41 22.57
C ALA A 171 -5.50 0.82 21.27
N ASN A 172 -6.36 0.60 20.29
CA ASN A 172 -6.01 0.32 18.91
C ASN A 172 -5.73 1.61 18.14
N ALA A 173 -5.24 1.49 16.92
CA ALA A 173 -5.20 2.59 15.97
C ALA A 173 -6.62 3.07 15.63
N ASP A 174 -6.75 4.37 15.36
CA ASP A 174 -7.97 4.92 14.78
C ASP A 174 -7.95 4.67 13.26
N VAL A 175 -8.97 3.95 12.78
CA VAL A 175 -9.07 3.56 11.37
C VAL A 175 -10.29 4.24 10.74
N SER A 176 -10.08 4.88 9.61
CA SER A 176 -11.15 5.47 8.81
C SER A 176 -11.00 5.11 7.33
N LEU A 177 -12.09 5.26 6.59
CA LEU A 177 -12.11 5.08 5.13
C LEU A 177 -12.42 6.42 4.47
N GLU A 178 -11.64 6.76 3.46
CA GLU A 178 -11.81 7.96 2.64
C GLU A 178 -12.03 7.57 1.18
N LEU A 179 -13.01 8.18 0.52
CA LEU A 179 -13.21 8.02 -0.92
C LEU A 179 -12.50 9.16 -1.65
N VAL A 180 -11.51 8.81 -2.48
CA VAL A 180 -10.67 9.76 -3.22
C VAL A 180 -10.96 9.66 -4.71
N GLY A 181 -11.54 10.72 -5.29
CA GLY A 181 -11.74 10.84 -6.75
C GLY A 181 -10.45 11.20 -7.46
N LEU A 182 -10.23 10.66 -8.65
CA LEU A 182 -8.99 10.87 -9.40
C LEU A 182 -9.06 11.95 -10.48
N ASP A 183 -10.18 12.09 -11.15
CA ASP A 183 -10.31 12.97 -12.33
C ASP A 183 -11.30 14.12 -12.13
N GLN A 184 -12.17 14.04 -11.14
CA GLN A 184 -13.12 15.08 -10.77
C GLN A 184 -13.41 15.00 -9.26
N PRO A 185 -13.79 16.11 -8.61
CA PRO A 185 -14.34 16.06 -7.27
C PRO A 185 -15.51 15.08 -7.27
N LEU A 186 -15.52 14.13 -6.35
CA LEU A 186 -16.68 13.26 -6.17
C LEU A 186 -17.93 14.11 -5.94
N PRO A 187 -19.06 13.78 -6.56
CA PRO A 187 -20.32 14.46 -6.27
C PRO A 187 -20.63 14.27 -4.79
N CYS A 188 -20.74 15.38 -4.08
CA CYS A 188 -21.03 15.38 -2.65
C CYS A 188 -22.40 16.03 -2.40
N ASP A 189 -23.04 15.64 -1.30
CA ASP A 189 -24.23 16.34 -0.78
C ASP A 189 -23.85 17.72 -0.22
N ALA A 190 -24.83 18.50 0.25
CA ALA A 190 -24.61 19.83 0.84
C ALA A 190 -23.78 19.80 2.15
N GLN A 191 -23.58 18.64 2.74
CA GLN A 191 -22.79 18.38 3.93
C GLN A 191 -21.37 17.88 3.62
N GLY A 192 -21.06 17.67 2.31
CA GLY A 192 -19.76 17.21 1.87
C GLY A 192 -19.60 15.69 1.84
N ASN A 193 -20.69 14.93 2.03
CA ASN A 193 -20.62 13.45 1.93
C ASN A 193 -20.72 13.03 0.46
N PRO A 194 -19.94 12.00 0.01
CA PRO A 194 -20.05 11.47 -1.33
C PRO A 194 -21.48 10.98 -1.61
N LEU A 195 -22.03 11.35 -2.78
CA LEU A 195 -23.32 10.83 -3.23
C LEU A 195 -23.14 9.40 -3.74
N GLU A 196 -24.06 8.51 -3.37
CA GLU A 196 -24.11 7.16 -3.93
C GLU A 196 -24.35 7.22 -5.44
N ALA A 197 -23.54 6.45 -6.19
CA ALA A 197 -23.79 6.27 -7.62
C ALA A 197 -25.06 5.43 -7.78
N GLY A 198 -26.08 6.00 -8.41
CA GLY A 198 -27.34 5.34 -8.72
C GLY A 198 -27.21 4.28 -9.84
#